data_4d576ee32bd457d987a82b0c683351c4
#
_entry.id   4d576ee32bd457d987a82b0c683351c4
#
_cell.length_a   1.000
_cell.length_b   1.000
_cell.length_c   1.000
_cell.angle_alpha   90.00
_cell.angle_beta   90.00
_cell.angle_gamma   90.00
#
_symmetry.space_group_name_H-M   'P 1'
#
loop_
_entity.id
_entity.type
_entity.pdbx_description
1 polymer ?
#
loop_
_entity_poly.entity_id
_entity_poly.type
_entity_poly.pdbx_seq_one_letter_code
_entity_poly.pdbx_strand_id
1 'polypeptide(L)'
;MKLINKQQLLQILKEISKEYGIEEINLYDFIFLLNKEGKVFLVYKDLEKIIDKIKFNNCGLYIMKIEKNKIRFSIEGSQIFGPLAKKRVLELDLKKIFYISNEMKKIFLDIDEGFYILRDENDFAGTVLVKNKEIKDYIPKERKIYGEGCMNVGSI
;
A
#
# COMPACT_ATOMS: atom_id res chain seq x y z
N MET A 1 18.03 3.99 7.00
CA MET A 1 16.66 4.39 7.41
C MET A 1 16.75 5.59 8.34
N LYS A 2 15.75 6.45 8.30
CA LYS A 2 15.68 7.64 9.16
C LYS A 2 14.34 7.66 9.87
N LEU A 3 14.33 8.07 11.12
CA LEU A 3 13.11 8.36 11.86
C LEU A 3 12.37 9.55 11.22
N ILE A 4 11.10 9.38 10.93
CA ILE A 4 10.24 10.47 10.45
C ILE A 4 9.95 11.39 11.64
N ASN A 5 10.31 12.67 11.52
CA ASN A 5 10.03 13.64 12.56
C ASN A 5 8.55 14.06 12.56
N LYS A 6 8.14 14.76 13.63
CA LYS A 6 6.74 15.20 13.79
C LYS A 6 6.22 16.03 12.62
N GLN A 7 7.04 16.90 12.08
CA GLN A 7 6.67 17.79 10.97
C GLN A 7 6.44 17.01 9.67
N GLN A 8 7.35 16.06 9.37
CA GLN A 8 7.22 15.16 8.23
C GLN A 8 5.98 14.25 8.37
N LEU A 9 5.73 13.74 9.58
CA LEU A 9 4.57 12.90 9.84
C LEU A 9 3.26 13.67 9.62
N LEU A 10 3.17 14.91 10.11
CA LEU A 10 2.00 15.76 9.89
C LEU A 10 1.76 16.01 8.40
N GLN A 11 2.81 16.21 7.61
CA GLN A 11 2.70 16.36 6.16
C GLN A 11 2.18 15.10 5.47
N ILE A 12 2.68 13.93 5.87
CA ILE A 12 2.21 12.63 5.37
C ILE A 12 0.73 12.42 5.71
N LEU A 13 0.33 12.67 6.95
CA LEU A 13 -1.05 12.53 7.40
C LEU A 13 -1.99 13.49 6.66
N LYS A 14 -1.53 14.71 6.38
CA LYS A 14 -2.28 15.68 5.58
C LYS A 14 -2.52 15.20 4.16
N GLU A 15 -1.51 14.61 3.50
CA GLU A 15 -1.68 14.03 2.17
C GLU A 15 -2.60 12.80 2.17
N ILE A 16 -2.51 11.95 3.18
CA ILE A 16 -3.42 10.81 3.37
C ILE A 16 -4.87 11.29 3.54
N SER A 17 -5.09 12.31 4.36
CA SER A 17 -6.41 12.91 4.55
C SER A 17 -6.97 13.49 3.25
N LYS A 18 -6.16 14.23 2.52
CA LYS A 18 -6.53 14.86 1.25
C LYS A 18 -6.88 13.85 0.16
N GLU A 19 -6.04 12.83 -0.02
CA GLU A 19 -6.19 11.85 -1.11
C GLU A 19 -7.24 10.77 -0.80
N TYR A 20 -7.26 10.26 0.41
CA TYR A 20 -8.08 9.11 0.79
C TYR A 20 -9.22 9.43 1.76
N GLY A 21 -9.31 10.68 2.24
CA GLY A 21 -10.34 11.06 3.21
C GLY A 21 -10.20 10.39 4.58
N ILE A 22 -8.99 10.03 4.96
CA ILE A 22 -8.69 9.43 6.26
C ILE A 22 -8.35 10.53 7.25
N GLU A 23 -9.18 10.73 8.28
CA GLU A 23 -9.06 11.85 9.22
C GLU A 23 -8.41 11.46 10.53
N GLU A 24 -8.71 10.26 11.04
CA GLU A 24 -8.21 9.79 12.33
C GLU A 24 -7.51 8.45 12.20
N ILE A 25 -6.29 8.38 12.72
CA ILE A 25 -5.49 7.17 12.77
C ILE A 25 -4.88 7.05 14.15
N ASN A 26 -5.14 5.95 14.84
CA ASN A 26 -4.52 5.66 16.13
C ASN A 26 -3.26 4.81 15.93
N LEU A 27 -2.11 5.47 15.91
CA LEU A 27 -0.80 4.85 15.77
C LEU A 27 0.17 5.34 16.87
N TYR A 28 -0.33 5.66 18.06
CA TYR A 28 0.46 6.25 19.15
C TYR A 28 1.60 5.37 19.67
N ASP A 29 1.46 4.05 19.55
CA ASP A 29 2.46 3.08 19.99
C ASP A 29 3.55 2.81 18.95
N PHE A 30 3.50 3.53 17.83
CA PHE A 30 4.39 3.29 16.70
C PHE A 30 5.18 4.52 16.32
N ILE A 31 6.34 4.27 15.74
CA ILE A 31 7.16 5.25 15.04
C ILE A 31 7.26 4.88 13.56
N PHE A 32 7.57 5.87 12.75
CA PHE A 32 7.66 5.74 11.30
C PHE A 32 9.11 5.91 10.87
N LEU A 33 9.59 4.97 10.07
CA LEU A 33 10.92 5.01 9.49
C LEU A 33 10.83 5.18 7.98
N LEU A 34 11.67 6.04 7.42
CA LEU A 34 11.77 6.30 5.99
C LEU A 34 13.10 5.76 5.46
N ASN A 35 13.06 4.96 4.41
CA ASN A 35 14.26 4.53 3.71
C ASN A 35 14.60 5.45 2.51
N LYS A 36 15.73 5.18 1.86
CA LYS A 36 16.22 5.97 0.71
C LYS A 36 15.34 5.86 -0.53
N GLU A 37 14.54 4.80 -0.62
CA GLU A 37 13.62 4.56 -1.75
C GLU A 37 12.24 5.22 -1.57
N GLY A 38 12.03 5.94 -0.47
CA GLY A 38 10.74 6.55 -0.14
C GLY A 38 9.75 5.58 0.51
N LYS A 39 10.20 4.39 0.93
CA LYS A 39 9.35 3.43 1.65
C LYS A 39 9.27 3.81 3.13
N VAL A 40 8.06 3.79 3.66
CA VAL A 40 7.76 4.06 5.06
C VAL A 40 7.43 2.76 5.78
N PHE A 41 8.06 2.56 6.91
CA PHE A 41 7.89 1.38 7.76
C PHE A 41 7.34 1.79 9.12
N LEU A 42 6.45 0.97 9.64
CA LEU A 42 5.87 1.10 10.97
C LEU A 42 6.64 0.20 11.94
N VAL A 43 7.05 0.76 13.06
CA VAL A 43 7.85 0.07 14.07
C VAL A 43 7.33 0.42 15.45
N TYR A 44 7.39 -0.50 16.40
CA TYR A 44 7.03 -0.22 17.78
C TYR A 44 7.92 0.86 18.39
N LYS A 45 7.31 1.78 19.14
CA LYS A 45 7.96 2.94 19.74
C LYS A 45 9.13 2.58 20.66
N ASP A 46 9.07 1.44 21.33
CA ASP A 46 10.13 0.98 22.22
C ASP A 46 11.48 0.78 21.51
N LEU A 47 11.45 0.54 20.19
CA LEU A 47 12.66 0.42 19.38
C LEU A 47 13.34 1.76 19.07
N GLU A 48 12.71 2.89 19.36
CA GLU A 48 13.28 4.22 19.13
C GLU A 48 14.64 4.38 19.82
N LYS A 49 14.80 3.81 21.02
CA LYS A 49 16.02 3.88 21.83
C LYS A 49 17.24 3.20 21.21
N ILE A 50 17.01 2.27 20.29
CA ILE A 50 18.09 1.46 19.69
C ILE A 50 18.25 1.68 18.18
N ILE A 51 17.32 2.34 17.54
CA ILE A 51 17.30 2.54 16.08
C ILE A 51 18.56 3.24 15.58
N ASP A 52 19.03 4.25 16.30
CA ASP A 52 20.25 4.99 15.93
C ASP A 52 21.54 4.18 16.13
N LYS A 53 21.48 3.10 16.91
CA LYS A 53 22.63 2.26 17.24
C LYS A 53 22.80 1.09 16.28
N ILE A 54 21.80 0.78 15.48
CA ILE A 54 21.79 -0.39 14.59
C ILE A 54 21.55 0.09 13.16
N LYS A 55 22.37 -0.39 12.23
CA LYS A 55 22.15 -0.14 10.80
C LYS A 55 21.14 -1.15 10.25
N PHE A 56 19.95 -0.67 9.92
CA PHE A 56 18.93 -1.46 9.24
C PHE A 56 18.81 -1.04 7.77
N ASN A 57 18.65 -2.00 6.90
CA ASN A 57 18.22 -1.74 5.53
C ASN A 57 16.69 -1.72 5.45
N ASN A 58 16.03 -2.65 6.12
CA ASN A 58 14.60 -2.71 6.29
C ASN A 58 14.30 -3.12 7.74
N CYS A 59 13.41 -2.40 8.39
CA CYS A 59 12.98 -2.69 9.76
C CYS A 59 11.51 -2.34 9.92
N GLY A 60 10.72 -3.27 10.43
CA GLY A 60 9.30 -3.07 10.69
C GLY A 60 8.40 -3.47 9.53
N LEU A 61 7.13 -3.06 9.64
CA LEU A 61 6.10 -3.35 8.64
C LEU A 61 6.10 -2.27 7.55
N TYR A 62 6.37 -2.66 6.33
CA TYR A 62 6.26 -1.75 5.18
C TYR A 62 4.79 -1.39 4.93
N ILE A 63 4.44 -0.12 5.11
CA ILE A 63 3.05 0.34 5.03
C ILE A 63 2.74 1.23 3.83
N MET A 64 3.69 2.02 3.36
CA MET A 64 3.46 2.91 2.23
C MET A 64 4.76 3.32 1.54
N LYS A 65 4.61 3.83 0.32
CA LYS A 65 5.68 4.51 -0.41
C LYS A 65 5.25 5.93 -0.77
N ILE A 66 6.17 6.87 -0.60
CA ILE A 66 6.00 8.26 -1.00
C ILE A 66 6.67 8.43 -2.37
N GLU A 67 5.88 8.74 -3.37
CA GLU A 67 6.33 8.99 -4.75
C GLU A 67 5.84 10.36 -5.21
N LYS A 68 6.75 11.29 -5.47
CA LYS A 68 6.42 12.64 -5.96
C LYS A 68 5.30 13.32 -5.16
N ASN A 69 5.39 13.26 -3.85
CA ASN A 69 4.39 13.76 -2.89
C ASN A 69 3.03 13.05 -2.92
N LYS A 70 2.92 11.91 -3.59
CA LYS A 70 1.77 11.02 -3.56
C LYS A 70 2.06 9.81 -2.68
N ILE A 71 1.04 9.30 -2.04
CA ILE A 71 1.14 8.16 -1.12
C ILE A 71 0.48 6.94 -1.73
N ARG A 72 1.25 5.88 -1.79
CA ARG A 72 0.81 4.58 -2.26
C ARG A 72 0.97 3.57 -1.13
N PHE A 73 -0.14 2.99 -0.66
CA PHE A 73 -0.10 1.97 0.38
C PHE A 73 0.42 0.63 -0.15
N SER A 74 1.18 -0.08 0.69
CA SER A 74 1.46 -1.49 0.51
C SER A 74 0.20 -2.34 0.75
N ILE A 75 0.28 -3.64 0.60
CA ILE A 75 -0.84 -4.54 0.97
C ILE A 75 -1.16 -4.37 2.46
N GLU A 76 -0.16 -4.44 3.31
CA GLU A 76 -0.29 -4.31 4.77
C GLU A 76 -0.78 -2.90 5.15
N GLY A 77 -0.24 -1.86 4.52
CA GLY A 77 -0.71 -0.49 4.72
C GLY A 77 -2.18 -0.31 4.32
N SER A 78 -2.59 -0.91 3.22
CA SER A 78 -4.00 -0.85 2.80
C SER A 78 -4.95 -1.55 3.76
N GLN A 79 -4.51 -2.59 4.45
CA GLN A 79 -5.29 -3.28 5.49
C GLN A 79 -5.47 -2.42 6.75
N ILE A 80 -4.48 -1.57 7.05
CA ILE A 80 -4.55 -0.63 8.18
C ILE A 80 -5.39 0.61 7.83
N PHE A 81 -5.12 1.22 6.68
CA PHE A 81 -5.69 2.50 6.29
C PHE A 81 -6.98 2.38 5.47
N GLY A 82 -7.14 1.30 4.72
CA GLY A 82 -8.29 1.08 3.83
C GLY A 82 -9.64 1.15 4.51
N PRO A 83 -9.85 0.50 5.68
CA PRO A 83 -11.10 0.58 6.42
C PRO A 83 -11.51 2.00 6.83
N LEU A 84 -10.54 2.92 6.93
CA LEU A 84 -10.74 4.30 7.32
C LEU A 84 -10.94 5.25 6.12
N ALA A 85 -10.66 4.77 4.91
CA ALA A 85 -10.73 5.58 3.71
C ALA A 85 -12.17 5.89 3.29
N LYS A 86 -12.45 7.16 3.03
CA LYS A 86 -13.77 7.65 2.60
C LYS A 86 -13.81 7.90 1.09
N LYS A 87 -12.68 7.90 0.41
CA LYS A 87 -12.57 8.10 -1.03
C LYS A 87 -11.36 7.37 -1.60
N ARG A 88 -11.30 7.26 -2.92
CA ARG A 88 -10.25 6.55 -3.65
C ARG A 88 -10.10 5.09 -3.21
N VAL A 89 -11.22 4.44 -3.01
CA VAL A 89 -11.33 2.99 -2.83
C VAL A 89 -11.96 2.41 -4.07
N LEU A 90 -11.30 1.44 -4.68
CA LEU A 90 -11.74 0.77 -5.88
C LEU A 90 -12.17 -0.64 -5.54
N GLU A 91 -13.47 -0.92 -5.72
CA GLU A 91 -14.00 -2.27 -5.58
C GLU A 91 -13.65 -3.09 -6.83
N LEU A 92 -12.92 -4.16 -6.64
CA LEU A 92 -12.50 -5.03 -7.72
C LEU A 92 -12.30 -6.45 -7.22
N ASP A 93 -12.70 -7.44 -8.02
CA ASP A 93 -12.40 -8.84 -7.74
C ASP A 93 -10.89 -9.06 -7.68
N LEU A 94 -10.37 -9.39 -6.50
CA LEU A 94 -8.94 -9.59 -6.27
C LEU A 94 -8.37 -10.75 -7.10
N LYS A 95 -9.18 -11.73 -7.48
CA LYS A 95 -8.75 -12.80 -8.38
C LYS A 95 -8.25 -12.23 -9.69
N LYS A 96 -8.86 -11.16 -10.19
CA LYS A 96 -8.41 -10.50 -11.43
C LYS A 96 -7.05 -9.84 -11.31
N ILE A 97 -6.63 -9.46 -10.11
CA ILE A 97 -5.36 -8.77 -9.86
C ILE A 97 -4.25 -9.74 -9.46
N PHE A 98 -4.56 -10.73 -8.60
CA PHE A 98 -3.56 -11.67 -8.10
C PHE A 98 -3.17 -12.76 -9.10
N TYR A 99 -4.07 -13.11 -10.01
CA TYR A 99 -3.71 -14.05 -11.08
C TYR A 99 -2.93 -13.33 -12.18
N ILE A 100 -1.81 -13.89 -12.57
CA ILE A 100 -1.04 -13.40 -13.72
C ILE A 100 -1.64 -14.04 -14.99
N SER A 101 -2.53 -13.28 -15.64
CA SER A 101 -3.01 -13.63 -16.98
C SER A 101 -2.79 -12.44 -17.92
N ASN A 102 -2.61 -12.75 -19.22
CA ASN A 102 -2.49 -11.70 -20.23
C ASN A 102 -3.75 -10.86 -20.41
N GLU A 103 -4.90 -11.34 -19.92
CA GLU A 103 -6.19 -10.65 -19.99
C GLU A 103 -6.32 -9.55 -18.94
N MET A 104 -5.55 -9.61 -17.86
CA MET A 104 -5.65 -8.69 -16.72
C MET A 104 -5.09 -7.28 -17.00
N LYS A 105 -4.33 -7.12 -18.07
CA LYS A 105 -3.79 -5.81 -18.48
C LYS A 105 -4.85 -4.87 -19.09
N LYS A 106 -6.10 -5.34 -19.25
CA LYS A 106 -7.16 -4.65 -20.00
C LYS A 106 -8.38 -4.31 -19.16
N ILE A 107 -8.23 -3.97 -17.88
CA ILE A 107 -9.35 -3.43 -17.12
C ILE A 107 -9.42 -1.93 -17.40
N PHE A 108 -10.46 -1.52 -18.13
CA PHE A 108 -10.72 -0.12 -18.42
C PHE A 108 -11.64 0.48 -17.36
N LEU A 109 -11.25 1.61 -16.80
CA LEU A 109 -12.01 2.34 -15.81
C LEU A 109 -12.18 3.79 -16.22
N ASP A 110 -13.41 4.26 -16.21
CA ASP A 110 -13.76 5.66 -16.45
C ASP A 110 -13.88 6.41 -15.11
N ILE A 111 -12.77 6.55 -14.43
CA ILE A 111 -12.62 7.26 -13.15
C ILE A 111 -11.39 8.18 -13.22
N ASP A 112 -11.29 9.11 -12.28
CA ASP A 112 -10.17 10.04 -12.21
C ASP A 112 -8.83 9.29 -12.06
N GLU A 113 -7.79 9.83 -12.69
CA GLU A 113 -6.45 9.27 -12.59
C GLU A 113 -5.88 9.41 -11.17
N GLY A 114 -5.02 8.49 -10.79
CA GLY A 114 -4.30 8.51 -9.52
C GLY A 114 -4.29 7.16 -8.81
N PHE A 115 -3.88 7.17 -7.56
CA PHE A 115 -3.83 5.98 -6.72
C PHE A 115 -5.19 5.68 -6.09
N TYR A 116 -5.54 4.40 -6.09
CA TYR A 116 -6.75 3.86 -5.46
C TYR A 116 -6.40 2.65 -4.60
N ILE A 117 -6.99 2.60 -3.40
CA ILE A 117 -6.91 1.41 -2.55
C ILE A 117 -7.82 0.34 -3.13
N LEU A 118 -7.29 -0.87 -3.33
CA LEU A 118 -8.07 -2.01 -3.77
C LEU A 118 -8.85 -2.62 -2.63
N ARG A 119 -10.12 -2.85 -2.86
CA ARG A 119 -11.00 -3.57 -1.94
C ARG A 119 -11.77 -4.65 -2.68
N ASP A 120 -11.91 -5.82 -2.05
CA ASP A 120 -12.83 -6.88 -2.43
C ASP A 120 -13.61 -7.25 -1.17
N GLU A 121 -14.90 -6.87 -1.13
CA GLU A 121 -15.74 -6.96 0.05
C GLU A 121 -15.12 -6.28 1.29
N ASN A 122 -14.57 -7.06 2.21
CA ASN A 122 -13.91 -6.59 3.43
C ASN A 122 -12.38 -6.65 3.38
N ASP A 123 -11.81 -7.11 2.28
CA ASP A 123 -10.38 -7.32 2.12
C ASP A 123 -9.75 -6.17 1.33
N PHE A 124 -8.60 -5.70 1.82
CA PHE A 124 -7.80 -4.65 1.18
C PHE A 124 -6.49 -5.24 0.70
N ALA A 125 -6.11 -4.96 -0.53
CA ALA A 125 -5.00 -5.64 -1.20
C ALA A 125 -4.01 -4.69 -1.88
N GLY A 126 -3.70 -3.58 -1.23
CA GLY A 126 -2.73 -2.63 -1.73
C GLY A 126 -3.38 -1.51 -2.52
N THR A 127 -2.56 -0.89 -3.34
CA THR A 127 -2.93 0.29 -4.13
C THR A 127 -2.63 0.04 -5.60
N VAL A 128 -3.49 0.51 -6.47
CA VAL A 128 -3.28 0.55 -7.92
C VAL A 128 -3.17 1.98 -8.41
N LEU A 129 -2.49 2.18 -9.53
CA LEU A 129 -2.49 3.42 -10.27
C LEU A 129 -3.49 3.30 -11.43
N VAL A 130 -4.44 4.21 -11.49
CA VAL A 130 -5.31 4.39 -12.66
C VAL A 130 -4.69 5.50 -13.53
N LYS A 131 -4.34 5.15 -14.74
CA LYS A 131 -3.78 6.06 -15.73
C LYS A 131 -4.22 5.65 -17.13
N ASN A 132 -4.67 6.63 -17.93
CA ASN A 132 -5.19 6.38 -19.29
C ASN A 132 -6.29 5.30 -19.30
N LYS A 133 -7.18 5.32 -18.31
CA LYS A 133 -8.26 4.32 -18.10
C LYS A 133 -7.78 2.89 -17.88
N GLU A 134 -6.49 2.69 -17.65
CA GLU A 134 -5.88 1.40 -17.37
C GLU A 134 -5.42 1.30 -15.92
N ILE A 135 -5.39 0.09 -15.39
CA ILE A 135 -4.92 -0.20 -14.04
C ILE A 135 -3.49 -0.74 -14.08
N LYS A 136 -2.61 -0.13 -13.29
CA LYS A 136 -1.31 -0.68 -12.94
C LYS A 136 -1.30 -1.05 -11.47
N ASP A 137 -1.10 -2.33 -11.16
CA ASP A 137 -0.91 -2.78 -9.77
C ASP A 137 0.56 -2.73 -9.34
N TYR A 138 0.77 -2.73 -8.03
CA TYR A 138 2.08 -2.76 -7.38
C TYR A 138 2.25 -3.98 -6.48
N ILE A 139 1.43 -5.01 -6.71
CA ILE A 139 1.53 -6.26 -5.95
C ILE A 139 2.84 -6.95 -6.31
N PRO A 140 3.66 -7.31 -5.31
CA PRO A 140 4.90 -8.04 -5.56
C PRO A 140 4.64 -9.33 -6.34
N LYS A 141 5.49 -9.62 -7.32
CA LYS A 141 5.34 -10.81 -8.16
C LYS A 141 5.30 -12.10 -7.35
N GLU A 142 6.04 -12.13 -6.24
CA GLU A 142 6.11 -13.26 -5.31
C GLU A 142 4.77 -13.53 -4.60
N ARG A 143 3.89 -12.55 -4.57
CA ARG A 143 2.53 -12.65 -4.00
C ARG A 143 1.46 -12.92 -5.03
N LYS A 144 1.80 -12.93 -6.31
CA LYS A 144 0.87 -13.26 -7.40
C LYS A 144 0.78 -14.76 -7.62
N ILE A 145 -0.39 -15.21 -8.01
CA ILE A 145 -0.65 -16.62 -8.36
C ILE A 145 -0.58 -16.74 -9.87
N TYR A 146 0.24 -17.67 -10.35
CA TYR A 146 0.31 -18.00 -11.79
C TYR A 146 -0.92 -18.82 -12.16
N GLY A 147 -1.84 -18.23 -12.95
CA GLY A 147 -3.18 -18.74 -13.16
C GLY A 147 -3.25 -20.19 -13.67
N GLU A 148 -2.63 -20.49 -14.79
CA GLU A 148 -2.74 -21.81 -15.40
C GLU A 148 -1.96 -22.89 -14.64
N GLY A 149 -0.76 -22.59 -14.14
CA GLY A 149 0.05 -23.53 -13.37
C GLY A 149 -0.56 -23.91 -12.02
N CYS A 150 -1.24 -22.98 -11.36
CA CYS A 150 -1.89 -23.26 -10.08
C CYS A 150 -3.21 -24.01 -10.23
N MET A 151 -3.94 -23.83 -11.32
CA MET A 151 -5.15 -24.60 -11.61
C MET A 151 -4.85 -26.09 -11.86
N ASN A 152 -3.72 -26.39 -12.48
CA ASN A 152 -3.30 -27.78 -12.73
C ASN A 152 -2.87 -28.49 -11.44
N VAL A 153 -2.36 -27.79 -10.45
CA VAL A 153 -2.02 -28.35 -9.13
C VAL A 153 -3.27 -28.64 -8.30
N GLY A 154 -4.31 -27.84 -8.44
CA GLY A 154 -5.60 -28.02 -7.74
C GLY A 154 -6.46 -29.15 -8.31
N SER A 155 -6.14 -29.68 -9.48
CA SER A 155 -6.85 -30.79 -10.13
C SER A 155 -6.19 -32.16 -9.90
N ILE A 156 -5.10 -32.18 -9.18
CA ILE A 156 -4.44 -33.39 -8.71
C ILE A 156 -4.83 -33.67 -7.28
#